data_69fb8121618d94c64cc249468dd06226
#
_entry.id   69fb8121618d94c64cc249468dd06226
#
_cell.length_a   1.000
_cell.length_b   1.000
_cell.length_c   1.000
_cell.angle_alpha   90.00
_cell.angle_beta   90.00
_cell.angle_gamma   90.00
#
_symmetry.space_group_name_H-M   'P 1'
#
loop_
_entity.id
_entity.type
_entity.pdbx_description
1 polymer ?
#
loop_
_entity_poly.entity_id
_entity_poly.type
_entity_poly.pdbx_seq_one_letter_code
_entity_poly.pdbx_strand_id
1 'polypeptide(L)'
;MPLEVKPRKHILLWCSPGFGLVDIWLPVIKKLKEKDNIKIDFVFPEPSSMRLESKNSDLFNLAEQFADDVIYRGYSNRWFIASTLIEARNAITFSKFDAKMMLLSVRLTSGKMSKYFVLKLIGKYILIISKYFIRTKENFGKQSQYDFGLLSSVNGILSDIVKEGKFVNKELRNELKNIQKFSMFHGMTALWVEPCLNCKQSITKRSDVTVYSVSHIEEHGYQKCFGILGKNIVHAGIPRHDNDWIEFICSQSYSNKASKVFDSFVFIIGRAASPYNTIERKKKALKDIYDIICIKHKLKLVVKSHPKESLDGIDGDIYTEALGLENYGKTWMYSDTHPFILGKKAIFSISFYSGIVLDMLAINKPTIEYLNLSDLPSYDNSDSLRDGDGEPVFQYRYTNLVLGASSKLELEQHVESILNRYEATVLLLRSRYDNFFKTFDGASEMVANDIYKKIQ
;
A
#
# COMPACT_ATOMS: atom_id res chain seq x y z
N MET A 1 18.28 37.96 29.07
CA MET A 1 17.47 36.75 29.37
C MET A 1 17.78 35.73 28.29
N PRO A 2 18.24 34.53 28.62
CA PRO A 2 18.36 33.49 27.62
C PRO A 2 16.95 33.15 27.11
N LEU A 3 16.76 33.13 25.80
CA LEU A 3 15.53 32.70 25.17
C LEU A 3 15.30 31.24 25.60
N GLU A 4 14.24 31.02 26.34
CA GLU A 4 13.79 29.68 26.73
C GLU A 4 13.46 28.92 25.43
N VAL A 5 14.36 28.04 25.00
CA VAL A 5 14.12 27.19 23.85
C VAL A 5 13.01 26.21 24.24
N LYS A 6 11.79 26.46 23.78
CA LYS A 6 10.67 25.54 23.99
C LYS A 6 11.05 24.14 23.48
N PRO A 7 10.83 23.09 24.28
CA PRO A 7 11.15 21.74 23.86
C PRO A 7 10.40 21.39 22.58
N ARG A 8 11.10 20.77 21.62
CA ARG A 8 10.50 20.31 20.36
C ARG A 8 9.42 19.25 20.65
N LYS A 9 8.29 19.38 20.01
CA LYS A 9 7.25 18.34 20.03
C LYS A 9 7.68 17.18 19.14
N HIS A 10 7.74 15.99 19.72
CA HIS A 10 8.28 14.81 19.08
C HIS A 10 7.15 13.90 18.57
N ILE A 11 7.17 13.61 17.29
CA ILE A 11 6.20 12.74 16.60
C ILE A 11 6.95 11.55 16.02
N LEU A 12 6.40 10.37 16.15
CA LEU A 12 6.86 9.16 15.48
C LEU A 12 5.94 8.80 14.33
N LEU A 13 6.49 8.55 13.16
CA LEU A 13 5.81 7.78 12.14
C LEU A 13 6.14 6.30 12.35
N TRP A 14 5.15 5.54 12.79
CA TRP A 14 5.28 4.10 12.97
C TRP A 14 4.98 3.39 11.66
N CYS A 15 6.04 3.08 10.90
CA CYS A 15 5.93 2.51 9.56
C CYS A 15 5.44 1.05 9.63
N SER A 16 4.39 0.74 8.88
CA SER A 16 3.99 -0.64 8.63
C SER A 16 4.96 -1.29 7.62
N PRO A 17 4.90 -2.62 7.42
CA PRO A 17 5.78 -3.31 6.47
C PRO A 17 5.66 -2.85 5.02
N GLY A 18 4.75 -1.94 4.72
CA GLY A 18 4.52 -1.42 3.37
C GLY A 18 4.71 0.08 3.28
N PHE A 19 5.37 0.57 2.21
CA PHE A 19 5.53 2.01 1.96
C PHE A 19 4.23 2.77 1.69
N GLY A 20 3.11 2.08 1.48
CA GLY A 20 1.81 2.74 1.30
C GLY A 20 1.44 3.64 2.47
N LEU A 21 1.81 3.26 3.71
CA LEU A 21 1.59 4.09 4.89
C LEU A 21 2.49 5.34 4.87
N VAL A 22 3.75 5.18 4.52
CA VAL A 22 4.70 6.30 4.42
C VAL A 22 4.16 7.29 3.40
N ASP A 23 3.82 6.82 2.21
CA ASP A 23 3.32 7.63 1.10
C ASP A 23 2.06 8.45 1.45
N ILE A 24 1.14 7.88 2.24
CA ILE A 24 -0.07 8.63 2.64
C ILE A 24 0.20 9.68 3.71
N TRP A 25 1.21 9.48 4.57
CA TRP A 25 1.57 10.42 5.62
C TRP A 25 2.53 11.53 5.17
N LEU A 26 3.33 11.31 4.11
CA LEU A 26 4.33 12.27 3.67
C LEU A 26 3.78 13.68 3.40
N PRO A 27 2.62 13.87 2.74
CA PRO A 27 2.06 15.22 2.54
C PRO A 27 1.74 15.90 3.87
N VAL A 28 1.20 15.17 4.85
CA VAL A 28 0.92 15.67 6.19
C VAL A 28 2.23 15.99 6.93
N ILE A 29 3.22 15.12 6.83
CA ILE A 29 4.53 15.32 7.45
C ILE A 29 5.22 16.56 6.88
N LYS A 30 5.15 16.78 5.56
CA LYS A 30 5.64 18.00 4.93
C LYS A 30 5.02 19.24 5.57
N LYS A 31 3.70 19.26 5.74
CA LYS A 31 2.99 20.37 6.39
C LYS A 31 3.32 20.51 7.88
N LEU A 32 3.53 19.39 8.59
CA LEU A 32 3.98 19.42 9.99
C LEU A 32 5.39 20.02 10.12
N LYS A 33 6.30 19.72 9.18
CA LYS A 33 7.65 20.29 9.19
C LYS A 33 7.68 21.80 8.91
N GLU A 34 6.62 22.35 8.34
CA GLU A 34 6.45 23.80 8.19
C GLU A 34 6.03 24.50 9.51
N LYS A 35 5.64 23.71 10.54
CA LYS A 35 5.32 24.23 11.89
C LYS A 35 6.56 24.33 12.76
N ASP A 36 6.53 25.29 13.69
CA ASP A 36 7.64 25.50 14.62
C ASP A 36 7.78 24.35 15.63
N ASN A 37 9.04 24.05 15.96
CA ASN A 37 9.39 23.13 17.04
C ASN A 37 8.87 21.69 16.90
N ILE A 38 8.75 21.17 15.69
CA ILE A 38 8.38 19.76 15.43
C ILE A 38 9.64 18.94 15.12
N LYS A 39 9.74 17.79 15.77
CA LYS A 39 10.68 16.71 15.44
C LYS A 39 9.89 15.50 14.97
N ILE A 40 10.26 14.89 13.85
CA ILE A 40 9.59 13.71 13.29
C ILE A 40 10.59 12.62 13.00
N ASP A 41 10.48 11.51 13.70
CA ASP A 41 11.31 10.33 13.48
C ASP A 41 10.48 9.22 12.83
N PHE A 42 11.07 8.52 11.87
CA PHE A 42 10.46 7.38 11.21
C PHE A 42 10.97 6.10 11.86
N VAL A 43 10.05 5.27 12.31
CA VAL A 43 10.37 4.00 12.95
C VAL A 43 9.94 2.85 12.07
N PHE A 44 10.90 2.08 11.58
CA PHE A 44 10.66 0.84 10.84
C PHE A 44 10.78 -0.35 11.81
N PRO A 45 9.64 -0.84 12.33
CA PRO A 45 9.66 -1.90 13.35
C PRO A 45 9.96 -3.27 12.78
N GLU A 46 9.91 -3.43 11.46
CA GLU A 46 10.06 -4.71 10.78
C GLU A 46 11.19 -4.69 9.75
N PRO A 47 12.02 -5.74 9.74
CA PRO A 47 13.10 -5.87 8.76
C PRO A 47 12.63 -5.91 7.30
N SER A 48 11.41 -6.43 7.06
CA SER A 48 10.80 -6.44 5.73
C SER A 48 10.59 -5.05 5.14
N SER A 49 10.54 -4.00 5.97
CA SER A 49 10.47 -2.61 5.52
C SER A 49 11.72 -2.20 4.75
N MET A 50 12.89 -2.70 5.14
CA MET A 50 14.18 -2.38 4.49
C MET A 50 14.30 -2.91 3.06
N ARG A 51 13.49 -3.90 2.69
CA ARG A 51 13.44 -4.42 1.32
C ARG A 51 12.58 -3.63 0.40
N LEU A 52 11.53 -3.07 0.96
CA LEU A 52 10.69 -2.14 0.23
C LEU A 52 11.47 -0.88 -0.13
N GLU A 53 12.52 -0.56 0.65
CA GLU A 53 13.51 0.47 0.35
C GLU A 53 14.12 0.28 -1.03
N SER A 54 14.63 -0.90 -1.33
CA SER A 54 15.25 -1.18 -2.62
C SER A 54 14.28 -1.11 -3.81
N LYS A 55 13.01 -1.41 -3.59
CA LYS A 55 11.96 -1.35 -4.61
C LYS A 55 11.31 0.02 -4.77
N ASN A 56 11.35 0.84 -3.73
CA ASN A 56 10.75 2.17 -3.69
C ASN A 56 11.80 3.21 -3.26
N SER A 57 13.01 3.10 -3.81
CA SER A 57 14.14 3.97 -3.43
C SER A 57 13.82 5.46 -3.51
N ASP A 58 13.05 5.87 -4.53
CA ASP A 58 12.68 7.28 -4.70
C ASP A 58 11.77 7.77 -3.57
N LEU A 59 10.77 6.96 -3.19
CA LEU A 59 9.87 7.28 -2.09
C LEU A 59 10.60 7.23 -0.74
N PHE A 60 11.54 6.30 -0.57
CA PHE A 60 12.34 6.21 0.63
C PHE A 60 13.26 7.43 0.78
N ASN A 61 13.98 7.81 -0.27
CA ASN A 61 14.83 8.99 -0.28
C ASN A 61 14.01 10.27 0.00
N LEU A 62 12.79 10.34 -0.53
CA LEU A 62 11.87 11.43 -0.22
C LEU A 62 11.47 11.42 1.26
N ALA A 63 11.17 10.24 1.81
CA ALA A 63 10.82 10.11 3.21
C ALA A 63 11.97 10.54 4.13
N GLU A 64 13.20 10.16 3.81
CA GLU A 64 14.40 10.58 4.57
C GLU A 64 14.58 12.11 4.60
N GLN A 65 14.18 12.83 3.55
CA GLN A 65 14.28 14.29 3.52
C GLN A 65 13.37 14.97 4.56
N PHE A 66 12.28 14.34 4.92
CA PHE A 66 11.33 14.87 5.91
C PHE A 66 11.53 14.32 7.33
N ALA A 67 12.27 13.23 7.48
CA ALA A 67 12.59 12.67 8.78
C ALA A 67 13.73 13.45 9.47
N ASP A 68 13.63 13.67 10.77
CA ASP A 68 14.77 14.12 11.57
C ASP A 68 15.71 12.93 11.88
N ASP A 69 15.13 11.73 12.04
CA ASP A 69 15.89 10.48 12.18
C ASP A 69 15.08 9.31 11.61
N VAL A 70 15.78 8.29 11.10
CA VAL A 70 15.22 7.04 10.60
C VAL A 70 15.72 5.89 11.45
N ILE A 71 14.81 5.28 12.19
CA ILE A 71 15.11 4.30 13.21
C ILE A 71 14.67 2.93 12.74
N TYR A 72 15.60 1.99 12.66
CA TYR A 72 15.32 0.59 12.40
C TYR A 72 15.35 -0.18 13.71
N ARG A 73 14.22 -0.81 14.05
CA ARG A 73 14.14 -1.62 15.25
C ARG A 73 14.92 -2.92 15.06
N GLY A 74 15.83 -3.22 16.00
CA GLY A 74 16.58 -4.46 16.00
C GLY A 74 15.70 -5.71 16.09
N TYR A 75 16.16 -6.80 15.51
CA TYR A 75 15.45 -8.05 15.39
C TYR A 75 15.13 -8.70 16.73
N SER A 76 13.85 -8.88 17.04
CA SER A 76 13.45 -10.00 17.88
C SER A 76 13.40 -11.30 17.04
N ASN A 77 13.62 -12.46 17.67
CA ASN A 77 13.51 -13.75 16.96
C ASN A 77 12.16 -13.94 16.25
N ARG A 78 11.12 -13.33 16.77
CA ARG A 78 9.76 -13.38 16.23
C ARG A 78 9.62 -12.57 14.94
N TRP A 79 10.23 -11.40 14.88
CA TRP A 79 10.27 -10.54 13.70
C TRP A 79 11.12 -11.14 12.58
N PHE A 80 12.25 -11.74 12.94
CA PHE A 80 13.07 -12.44 11.99
C PHE A 80 12.31 -13.58 11.31
N ILE A 81 11.54 -14.37 12.06
CA ILE A 81 10.71 -15.45 11.51
C ILE A 81 9.65 -14.87 10.58
N ALA A 82 8.96 -13.80 10.98
CA ALA A 82 7.92 -13.20 10.17
C ALA A 82 8.47 -12.59 8.87
N SER A 83 9.59 -11.87 8.96
CA SER A 83 10.23 -11.28 7.78
C SER A 83 10.74 -12.36 6.83
N THR A 84 11.40 -13.37 7.37
CA THR A 84 11.90 -14.52 6.62
C THR A 84 10.77 -15.27 5.90
N LEU A 85 9.60 -15.37 6.52
CA LEU A 85 8.39 -15.94 5.90
C LEU A 85 7.91 -15.14 4.71
N ILE A 86 7.83 -13.82 4.85
CA ILE A 86 7.43 -12.92 3.78
C ILE A 86 8.44 -13.03 2.65
N GLU A 87 9.71 -13.11 2.98
CA GLU A 87 10.82 -13.23 2.05
C GLU A 87 10.84 -14.52 1.27
N ALA A 88 10.76 -15.63 1.98
CA ALA A 88 10.69 -16.94 1.35
C ALA A 88 9.44 -17.08 0.46
N ARG A 89 8.34 -16.45 0.87
CA ARG A 89 7.09 -16.44 0.11
C ARG A 89 7.18 -15.62 -1.18
N ASN A 90 7.97 -14.56 -1.15
CA ASN A 90 8.12 -13.64 -2.29
C ASN A 90 9.34 -13.95 -3.16
N ALA A 91 10.22 -14.87 -2.75
CA ALA A 91 11.45 -15.28 -3.45
C ALA A 91 12.37 -14.10 -3.86
N ILE A 92 12.31 -12.98 -3.15
CA ILE A 92 12.87 -11.71 -3.60
C ILE A 92 14.40 -11.63 -3.44
N THR A 93 14.99 -12.33 -2.45
CA THR A 93 16.42 -12.23 -2.10
C THR A 93 17.11 -13.57 -1.90
N PHE A 94 16.37 -14.66 -1.99
CA PHE A 94 16.92 -15.99 -1.77
C PHE A 94 17.07 -16.75 -3.07
N SER A 95 18.12 -17.55 -3.15
CA SER A 95 18.15 -18.59 -4.17
C SER A 95 16.88 -19.47 -4.03
N LYS A 96 16.44 -20.10 -5.11
CA LYS A 96 15.28 -21.01 -5.07
C LYS A 96 15.45 -22.10 -4.00
N PHE A 97 16.68 -22.45 -3.68
CA PHE A 97 17.02 -23.44 -2.65
C PHE A 97 16.79 -22.87 -1.26
N ASP A 98 17.29 -21.67 -0.98
CA ASP A 98 17.17 -21.00 0.33
C ASP A 98 15.70 -20.72 0.67
N ALA A 99 14.92 -20.28 -0.32
CA ALA A 99 13.49 -20.07 -0.18
C ALA A 99 12.76 -21.38 0.18
N LYS A 100 13.12 -22.51 -0.44
CA LYS A 100 12.55 -23.83 -0.13
C LYS A 100 12.91 -24.29 1.27
N MET A 101 14.16 -24.11 1.69
CA MET A 101 14.62 -24.48 3.04
C MET A 101 13.92 -23.67 4.12
N MET A 102 13.74 -22.39 3.90
CA MET A 102 13.00 -21.51 4.79
C MET A 102 11.52 -21.87 4.90
N LEU A 103 10.86 -22.13 3.77
CA LEU A 103 9.46 -22.59 3.75
C LEU A 103 9.31 -23.94 4.48
N LEU A 104 10.29 -24.84 4.33
CA LEU A 104 10.32 -26.11 5.06
C LEU A 104 10.44 -25.87 6.56
N SER A 105 11.40 -25.05 6.99
CA SER A 105 11.57 -24.67 8.40
C SER A 105 10.26 -24.17 9.01
N VAL A 106 9.57 -23.30 8.30
CA VAL A 106 8.30 -22.73 8.75
C VAL A 106 7.20 -23.78 8.82
N ARG A 107 7.05 -24.63 7.81
CA ARG A 107 6.06 -25.73 7.84
C ARG A 107 6.28 -26.64 9.04
N LEU A 108 7.54 -26.89 9.39
CA LEU A 108 7.92 -27.73 10.54
C LEU A 108 7.69 -27.02 11.89
N THR A 109 7.82 -25.69 11.96
CA THR A 109 7.73 -24.94 13.21
C THR A 109 6.35 -24.38 13.51
N SER A 110 5.52 -24.11 12.50
CA SER A 110 4.22 -23.43 12.66
C SER A 110 3.03 -24.11 11.96
N GLY A 111 3.27 -25.12 11.12
CA GLY A 111 2.23 -25.87 10.42
C GLY A 111 1.68 -27.07 11.21
N LYS A 112 0.85 -27.88 10.56
CA LYS A 112 0.31 -29.14 11.16
C LYS A 112 1.41 -30.06 11.69
N MET A 113 2.61 -30.00 11.11
CA MET A 113 3.76 -30.81 11.53
C MET A 113 4.40 -30.30 12.83
N SER A 114 4.15 -29.08 13.26
CA SER A 114 4.68 -28.53 14.52
C SER A 114 4.14 -29.22 15.79
N LYS A 115 3.12 -30.05 15.65
CA LYS A 115 2.60 -30.91 16.74
C LYS A 115 3.60 -31.98 17.16
N TYR A 116 4.51 -32.38 16.26
CA TYR A 116 5.54 -33.34 16.52
C TYR A 116 6.80 -32.66 17.03
N PHE A 117 7.17 -32.91 18.28
CA PHE A 117 8.30 -32.23 18.94
C PHE A 117 9.61 -32.31 18.15
N VAL A 118 9.94 -33.48 17.60
CA VAL A 118 11.16 -33.72 16.82
C VAL A 118 11.17 -32.87 15.55
N LEU A 119 10.06 -32.82 14.81
CA LEU A 119 9.94 -32.04 13.58
C LEU A 119 10.04 -30.53 13.87
N LYS A 120 9.46 -30.09 14.99
CA LYS A 120 9.58 -28.71 15.45
C LYS A 120 11.03 -28.36 15.81
N LEU A 121 11.77 -29.28 16.41
CA LEU A 121 13.19 -29.11 16.72
C LEU A 121 14.03 -29.02 15.45
N ILE A 122 13.82 -29.92 14.50
CA ILE A 122 14.48 -29.88 13.16
C ILE A 122 14.20 -28.55 12.46
N GLY A 123 12.96 -28.10 12.43
CA GLY A 123 12.60 -26.81 11.85
C GLY A 123 13.32 -25.62 12.50
N LYS A 124 13.48 -25.63 13.83
CA LYS A 124 14.27 -24.62 14.55
C LYS A 124 15.75 -24.65 14.17
N TYR A 125 16.34 -25.84 14.05
CA TYR A 125 17.75 -25.97 13.63
C TYR A 125 17.96 -25.51 12.19
N ILE A 126 17.07 -25.86 11.28
CA ILE A 126 17.10 -25.34 9.89
C ILE A 126 17.06 -23.81 9.91
N LEU A 127 16.20 -23.21 10.74
CA LEU A 127 16.08 -21.75 10.86
C LEU A 127 17.39 -21.11 11.39
N ILE A 128 18.00 -21.73 12.41
CA ILE A 128 19.26 -21.25 13.00
C ILE A 128 20.41 -21.35 11.99
N ILE A 129 20.53 -22.47 11.28
CA ILE A 129 21.56 -22.69 10.26
C ILE A 129 21.33 -21.69 9.12
N SER A 130 20.10 -21.53 8.65
CA SER A 130 19.77 -20.56 7.64
C SER A 130 20.11 -19.12 8.04
N LYS A 131 20.01 -18.76 9.33
CA LYS A 131 20.49 -17.47 9.86
C LYS A 131 21.97 -17.22 9.62
N TYR A 132 22.80 -18.25 9.70
CA TYR A 132 24.25 -18.12 9.49
C TYR A 132 24.62 -18.01 8.00
N PHE A 133 23.89 -18.70 7.12
CA PHE A 133 24.15 -18.70 5.69
C PHE A 133 23.46 -17.55 4.95
N ILE A 134 22.29 -17.15 5.43
CA ILE A 134 21.58 -15.97 4.95
C ILE A 134 22.02 -14.79 5.83
N ARG A 135 23.31 -14.55 5.90
CA ARG A 135 23.80 -13.24 6.24
C ARG A 135 23.25 -12.33 5.14
N THR A 136 22.22 -11.59 5.50
CA THR A 136 21.77 -10.45 4.72
C THR A 136 23.02 -9.76 4.21
N LYS A 137 23.19 -9.76 2.89
CA LYS A 137 24.25 -9.02 2.26
C LYS A 137 24.09 -7.60 2.77
N GLU A 138 24.99 -7.24 3.66
CA GLU A 138 25.50 -5.95 3.98
C GLU A 138 24.54 -4.76 4.09
N ASN A 139 24.77 -4.03 5.13
CA ASN A 139 24.32 -2.70 5.42
C ASN A 139 22.85 -2.59 5.88
N PHE A 140 22.52 -3.33 6.94
CA PHE A 140 21.66 -2.71 7.92
C PHE A 140 22.43 -1.53 8.49
N GLY A 141 22.23 -0.38 7.89
CA GLY A 141 22.75 0.86 8.39
C GLY A 141 22.42 0.94 9.87
N LYS A 142 23.33 1.48 10.65
CA LYS A 142 23.32 1.64 12.09
C LYS A 142 22.08 1.07 12.77
N GLN A 143 22.15 -0.18 13.26
CA GLN A 143 21.19 -0.70 14.21
C GLN A 143 21.27 0.17 15.46
N SER A 144 20.51 1.25 15.49
CA SER A 144 20.23 1.91 16.73
C SER A 144 19.30 0.95 17.49
N GLN A 145 19.77 0.36 18.58
CA GLN A 145 18.86 -0.19 19.56
C GLN A 145 17.90 0.93 19.92
N TYR A 146 16.63 0.77 19.55
CA TYR A 146 15.64 1.74 19.89
C TYR A 146 15.57 1.81 21.41
N ASP A 147 16.02 2.90 21.97
CA ASP A 147 15.92 3.14 23.39
C ASP A 147 14.47 3.50 23.73
N PHE A 148 13.79 2.58 24.39
CA PHE A 148 12.42 2.80 24.86
C PHE A 148 12.31 4.00 25.81
N GLY A 149 13.40 4.47 26.41
CA GLY A 149 13.45 5.70 27.16
C GLY A 149 13.09 6.94 26.33
N LEU A 150 13.30 6.91 25.02
CA LEU A 150 12.90 7.99 24.12
C LEU A 150 11.39 8.09 23.93
N LEU A 151 10.62 7.03 24.19
CA LEU A 151 9.16 7.07 24.09
C LEU A 151 8.51 7.99 25.13
N SER A 152 9.14 8.21 26.26
CA SER A 152 8.63 9.15 27.28
C SER A 152 8.60 10.59 26.80
N SER A 153 9.38 10.93 25.77
CA SER A 153 9.42 12.26 25.15
C SER A 153 8.50 12.40 23.93
N VAL A 154 7.83 11.33 23.49
CA VAL A 154 6.99 11.33 22.29
C VAL A 154 5.62 11.90 22.61
N ASN A 155 5.19 12.90 21.83
CA ASN A 155 3.90 13.56 21.96
C ASN A 155 2.81 12.91 21.10
N GLY A 156 3.19 12.29 19.97
CA GLY A 156 2.23 11.68 19.07
C GLY A 156 2.82 10.58 18.18
N ILE A 157 1.96 9.65 17.78
CA ILE A 157 2.32 8.56 16.87
C ILE A 157 1.39 8.58 15.68
N LEU A 158 1.99 8.67 14.47
CA LEU A 158 1.30 8.49 13.20
C LEU A 158 1.37 7.02 12.80
N SER A 159 0.25 6.42 12.46
CA SER A 159 0.20 5.00 12.11
C SER A 159 -0.96 4.67 11.17
N ASP A 160 -0.97 3.44 10.72
CA ASP A 160 -2.15 2.83 10.09
C ASP A 160 -3.21 2.49 11.16
N ILE A 161 -4.45 2.25 10.72
CA ILE A 161 -5.48 1.75 11.65
C ILE A 161 -5.13 0.36 12.10
N VAL A 162 -5.00 0.24 13.40
CA VAL A 162 -4.57 -0.98 14.04
C VAL A 162 -5.75 -1.67 14.66
N LYS A 163 -6.09 -2.85 14.14
CA LYS A 163 -6.87 -3.80 14.93
C LYS A 163 -6.11 -4.06 16.23
N GLU A 164 -6.81 -3.91 17.35
CA GLU A 164 -6.26 -4.18 18.68
C GLU A 164 -5.44 -5.47 18.65
N GLY A 165 -4.15 -5.36 18.87
CA GLY A 165 -3.27 -6.51 19.02
C GLY A 165 -2.29 -6.85 17.91
N LYS A 166 -2.34 -6.27 16.72
CA LYS A 166 -1.46 -6.72 15.62
C LYS A 166 -0.20 -5.88 15.37
N PHE A 167 -0.19 -4.61 15.69
CA PHE A 167 0.87 -3.71 15.27
C PHE A 167 1.86 -3.29 16.34
N VAL A 168 1.41 -3.19 17.56
CA VAL A 168 2.31 -2.86 18.64
C VAL A 168 2.59 -4.14 19.37
N ASN A 169 3.85 -4.54 19.36
CA ASN A 169 4.31 -5.67 20.14
C ASN A 169 3.72 -5.57 21.56
N LYS A 170 3.30 -6.68 22.15
CA LYS A 170 2.69 -6.72 23.49
C LYS A 170 3.51 -5.95 24.53
N GLU A 171 4.83 -5.90 24.32
CA GLU A 171 5.80 -5.17 25.12
C GLU A 171 5.67 -3.64 24.98
N LEU A 172 5.31 -3.12 23.81
CA LEU A 172 5.17 -1.68 23.56
C LEU A 172 3.80 -1.12 23.93
N ARG A 173 2.81 -1.96 24.17
CA ARG A 173 1.45 -1.49 24.46
C ARG A 173 1.38 -0.65 25.71
N ASN A 174 2.15 -0.99 26.73
CA ASN A 174 2.14 -0.27 28.00
C ASN A 174 2.80 1.10 27.86
N GLU A 175 3.93 1.17 27.13
CA GLU A 175 4.66 2.42 26.92
C GLU A 175 3.90 3.38 26.00
N LEU A 176 3.19 2.84 25.00
CA LEU A 176 2.42 3.65 24.06
C LEU A 176 0.99 3.99 24.54
N LYS A 177 0.57 3.47 25.68
CA LYS A 177 -0.81 3.59 26.15
C LYS A 177 -1.26 5.04 26.33
N ASN A 178 -0.36 5.88 26.78
CA ASN A 178 -0.66 7.27 27.13
C ASN A 178 -0.29 8.27 26.01
N ILE A 179 0.28 7.80 24.90
CA ILE A 179 0.67 8.66 23.78
C ILE A 179 -0.51 8.79 22.82
N GLN A 180 -0.80 10.03 22.41
CA GLN A 180 -1.83 10.29 21.40
C GLN A 180 -1.50 9.61 20.09
N LYS A 181 -2.42 8.85 19.55
CA LYS A 181 -2.28 8.13 18.27
C LYS A 181 -3.12 8.81 17.21
N PHE A 182 -2.54 8.97 16.05
CA PHE A 182 -3.16 9.50 14.86
C PHE A 182 -3.12 8.43 13.79
N SER A 183 -4.27 8.12 13.21
CA SER A 183 -4.39 7.00 12.30
C SER A 183 -5.03 7.43 11.00
N MET A 184 -4.44 6.99 9.91
CA MET A 184 -4.99 7.17 8.57
C MET A 184 -4.74 5.89 7.78
N PHE A 185 -5.77 5.36 7.15
CA PHE A 185 -5.66 4.10 6.43
C PHE A 185 -4.91 4.30 5.11
N HIS A 186 -3.98 3.40 4.80
CA HIS A 186 -3.15 3.49 3.59
C HIS A 186 -3.86 3.04 2.31
N GLY A 187 -5.13 2.70 2.39
CA GLY A 187 -5.93 2.28 1.25
C GLY A 187 -7.41 2.25 1.61
N MET A 188 -8.23 2.21 0.58
CA MET A 188 -9.66 2.02 0.72
C MET A 188 -9.96 0.62 1.22
N THR A 189 -10.68 0.49 2.31
CA THR A 189 -11.11 -0.81 2.82
C THR A 189 -12.56 -1.09 2.46
N ALA A 190 -12.88 -2.36 2.32
CA ALA A 190 -14.25 -2.81 2.13
C ALA A 190 -15.18 -2.47 3.32
N LEU A 191 -14.64 -1.97 4.43
CA LEU A 191 -15.43 -1.51 5.57
C LEU A 191 -16.29 -0.29 5.28
N TRP A 192 -16.08 0.37 4.16
CA TRP A 192 -16.82 1.57 3.78
C TRP A 192 -18.17 1.28 3.16
N VAL A 193 -18.37 0.08 2.65
CA VAL A 193 -19.62 -0.29 2.00
C VAL A 193 -20.44 -1.10 2.98
N GLU A 194 -21.67 -0.69 3.18
CA GLU A 194 -22.56 -1.30 4.17
C GLU A 194 -22.65 -2.83 4.09
N PRO A 195 -22.72 -3.47 2.92
CA PRO A 195 -22.70 -4.93 2.83
C PRO A 195 -21.44 -5.58 3.40
N CYS A 196 -20.31 -4.87 3.43
CA CYS A 196 -19.05 -5.37 3.96
C CYS A 196 -18.86 -5.15 5.44
N LEU A 197 -19.82 -4.54 6.13
CA LEU A 197 -19.78 -4.29 7.57
C LEU A 197 -20.11 -5.53 8.41
N ASN A 198 -19.93 -6.72 7.87
CA ASN A 198 -20.07 -7.99 8.60
C ASN A 198 -18.93 -8.26 9.59
N CYS A 199 -18.09 -7.28 9.89
CA CYS A 199 -17.07 -7.42 10.92
C CYS A 199 -17.71 -7.57 12.31
N LYS A 200 -17.06 -8.36 13.15
CA LYS A 200 -17.44 -8.46 14.56
C LYS A 200 -17.36 -7.08 15.22
N GLN A 201 -18.39 -6.71 15.91
CA GLN A 201 -18.42 -5.45 16.67
C GLN A 201 -17.27 -5.44 17.69
N SER A 202 -16.51 -4.35 17.73
CA SER A 202 -15.51 -4.16 18.78
C SER A 202 -16.19 -3.92 20.12
N ILE A 203 -15.77 -4.67 21.11
CA ILE A 203 -16.26 -4.52 22.51
C ILE A 203 -15.55 -3.33 23.18
N THR A 204 -14.32 -3.04 22.78
CA THR A 204 -13.48 -1.99 23.39
C THR A 204 -13.71 -0.66 22.71
N LYS A 205 -14.16 0.33 23.45
CA LYS A 205 -14.22 1.72 22.98
C LYS A 205 -12.85 2.38 23.11
N ARG A 206 -12.40 3.00 22.03
CA ARG A 206 -11.08 3.62 21.93
C ARG A 206 -11.20 5.13 21.88
N SER A 207 -10.64 5.78 22.88
CA SER A 207 -10.53 7.24 22.99
C SER A 207 -9.11 7.75 22.75
N ASP A 208 -8.12 6.84 22.67
CA ASP A 208 -6.70 7.13 22.56
C ASP A 208 -6.21 7.35 21.12
N VAL A 209 -7.12 7.24 20.15
CA VAL A 209 -6.82 7.33 18.73
C VAL A 209 -7.70 8.37 18.07
N THR A 210 -7.10 9.27 17.31
CA THR A 210 -7.81 10.11 16.32
C THR A 210 -7.65 9.45 14.95
N VAL A 211 -8.76 9.24 14.25
CA VAL A 211 -8.78 8.69 12.89
C VAL A 211 -9.10 9.79 11.91
N TYR A 212 -8.26 9.92 10.87
CA TYR A 212 -8.53 10.76 9.72
C TYR A 212 -9.14 9.90 8.63
N SER A 213 -10.45 10.04 8.45
CA SER A 213 -11.17 9.28 7.44
C SER A 213 -11.14 10.00 6.10
N VAL A 214 -11.07 9.23 5.04
CA VAL A 214 -11.08 9.78 3.67
C VAL A 214 -12.50 10.17 3.25
N SER A 215 -13.53 9.57 3.88
CA SER A 215 -14.93 9.82 3.59
C SER A 215 -15.79 9.61 4.83
N HIS A 216 -16.91 10.33 4.90
CA HIS A 216 -17.93 10.14 5.95
C HIS A 216 -18.54 8.72 5.94
N ILE A 217 -18.51 8.03 4.82
CA ILE A 217 -19.01 6.66 4.67
C ILE A 217 -18.25 5.66 5.56
N GLU A 218 -16.97 5.94 5.84
CA GLU A 218 -16.16 5.08 6.68
C GLU A 218 -16.49 5.13 8.17
N GLU A 219 -17.17 6.20 8.63
CA GLU A 219 -17.36 6.47 10.05
C GLU A 219 -18.01 5.29 10.77
N HIS A 220 -19.07 4.73 10.21
CA HIS A 220 -19.75 3.58 10.79
C HIS A 220 -18.82 2.35 10.92
N GLY A 221 -17.99 2.11 9.92
CA GLY A 221 -16.98 1.04 9.95
C GLY A 221 -15.94 1.25 11.06
N TYR A 222 -15.46 2.46 11.23
CA TYR A 222 -14.50 2.78 12.30
C TYR A 222 -15.13 2.62 13.70
N GLN A 223 -16.36 3.06 13.87
CA GLN A 223 -17.07 2.90 15.13
C GLN A 223 -17.36 1.43 15.44
N LYS A 224 -17.92 0.69 14.48
CA LYS A 224 -18.34 -0.70 14.65
C LYS A 224 -17.18 -1.67 14.76
N CYS A 225 -16.25 -1.63 13.81
CA CYS A 225 -15.22 -2.66 13.68
C CYS A 225 -13.96 -2.38 14.52
N PHE A 226 -13.68 -1.12 14.80
CA PHE A 226 -12.48 -0.70 15.55
C PHE A 226 -12.78 -0.05 16.89
N GLY A 227 -14.04 0.18 17.20
CA GLY A 227 -14.45 0.80 18.47
C GLY A 227 -14.02 2.27 18.62
N ILE A 228 -13.75 2.97 17.53
CA ILE A 228 -13.35 4.37 17.56
C ILE A 228 -14.58 5.23 17.95
N LEU A 229 -14.41 6.14 18.88
CA LEU A 229 -15.48 7.08 19.24
C LEU A 229 -15.71 8.09 18.11
N GLY A 230 -16.97 8.41 17.79
CA GLY A 230 -17.31 9.33 16.70
C GLY A 230 -16.60 10.69 16.80
N LYS A 231 -16.48 11.25 18.03
CA LYS A 231 -15.73 12.49 18.26
C LYS A 231 -14.24 12.44 17.92
N ASN A 232 -13.68 11.25 17.74
CA ASN A 232 -12.30 11.00 17.38
C ASN A 232 -12.14 10.67 15.90
N ILE A 233 -13.20 10.78 15.10
CA ILE A 233 -13.16 10.60 13.65
C ILE A 233 -13.22 11.97 13.00
N VAL A 234 -12.21 12.30 12.22
CA VAL A 234 -12.08 13.56 11.49
C VAL A 234 -12.16 13.27 9.99
N HIS A 235 -13.15 13.85 9.33
CA HIS A 235 -13.29 13.70 7.88
C HIS A 235 -12.29 14.62 7.18
N ALA A 236 -11.21 14.06 6.71
CA ALA A 236 -10.06 14.80 6.21
C ALA A 236 -9.94 14.80 4.68
N GLY A 237 -10.54 13.85 4.00
CA GLY A 237 -10.20 13.57 2.60
C GLY A 237 -8.91 12.76 2.48
N ILE A 238 -8.27 12.83 1.33
CA ILE A 238 -7.06 12.05 1.01
C ILE A 238 -5.87 13.00 0.87
N PRO A 239 -5.01 13.16 1.89
CA PRO A 239 -3.90 14.13 1.86
C PRO A 239 -2.95 13.99 0.67
N ARG A 240 -2.70 12.73 0.23
CA ARG A 240 -1.83 12.50 -0.94
C ARG A 240 -2.46 12.93 -2.27
N HIS A 241 -3.76 13.28 -2.29
CA HIS A 241 -4.45 13.77 -3.48
C HIS A 241 -4.52 15.32 -3.54
N ASP A 242 -3.94 16.01 -2.56
CA ASP A 242 -3.81 17.46 -2.62
C ASP A 242 -2.99 17.87 -3.85
N ASN A 243 -3.43 18.93 -4.53
CA ASN A 243 -2.82 19.36 -5.79
C ASN A 243 -1.35 19.74 -5.60
N ASP A 244 -1.04 20.47 -4.52
CA ASP A 244 0.34 20.87 -4.20
C ASP A 244 1.27 19.66 -3.95
N TRP A 245 0.74 18.58 -3.37
CA TRP A 245 1.48 17.35 -3.19
C TRP A 245 1.71 16.59 -4.50
N ILE A 246 0.67 16.48 -5.34
CA ILE A 246 0.78 15.85 -6.66
C ILE A 246 1.80 16.59 -7.52
N GLU A 247 1.75 17.93 -7.53
CA GLU A 247 2.72 18.75 -8.24
C GLU A 247 4.14 18.58 -7.69
N PHE A 248 4.28 18.60 -6.37
CA PHE A 248 5.55 18.35 -5.70
C PHE A 248 6.15 17.01 -6.10
N ILE A 249 5.39 15.91 -6.05
CA ILE A 249 5.85 14.58 -6.49
C ILE A 249 6.28 14.60 -7.96
N CYS A 250 5.50 15.25 -8.82
CA CYS A 250 5.80 15.29 -10.25
C CYS A 250 7.00 16.18 -10.60
N SER A 251 7.38 17.10 -9.73
CA SER A 251 8.56 17.97 -9.92
C SER A 251 9.87 17.36 -9.45
N GLN A 252 9.83 16.21 -8.70
CA GLN A 252 11.04 15.62 -8.14
C GLN A 252 11.99 15.09 -9.22
N SER A 253 13.29 15.03 -8.91
CA SER A 253 14.33 14.61 -9.86
C SER A 253 14.19 13.20 -10.39
N TYR A 254 13.50 12.30 -9.66
CA TYR A 254 13.19 10.98 -10.16
C TYR A 254 12.16 10.98 -11.30
N SER A 255 11.51 12.11 -11.56
CA SER A 255 10.73 12.30 -12.78
C SER A 255 11.59 12.06 -14.04
N ASN A 256 12.92 12.23 -13.95
CA ASN A 256 13.84 11.92 -15.04
C ASN A 256 13.88 10.41 -15.39
N LYS A 257 13.55 9.51 -14.44
CA LYS A 257 13.36 8.08 -14.75
C LYS A 257 12.14 7.86 -15.65
N ALA A 258 11.13 8.71 -15.54
CA ALA A 258 9.96 8.66 -16.40
C ALA A 258 10.26 9.07 -17.86
N SER A 259 11.41 9.72 -18.14
CA SER A 259 11.87 9.98 -19.50
C SER A 259 12.27 8.71 -20.24
N LYS A 260 12.57 7.62 -19.52
CA LYS A 260 12.93 6.32 -20.07
C LYS A 260 11.73 5.44 -20.45
N VAL A 261 10.52 5.86 -20.10
CA VAL A 261 9.30 5.17 -20.53
C VAL A 261 8.78 5.76 -21.84
N PHE A 262 7.84 5.07 -22.47
CA PHE A 262 7.18 5.56 -23.68
C PHE A 262 6.50 6.92 -23.46
N ASP A 263 6.41 7.74 -24.49
CA ASP A 263 5.78 9.06 -24.43
C ASP A 263 4.27 8.97 -24.19
N SER A 264 3.63 7.93 -24.73
CA SER A 264 2.21 7.65 -24.58
C SER A 264 1.98 6.16 -24.40
N PHE A 265 1.21 5.78 -23.41
CA PHE A 265 0.99 4.37 -23.05
C PHE A 265 -0.28 4.16 -22.23
N VAL A 266 -0.68 2.90 -22.11
CA VAL A 266 -1.67 2.45 -21.13
C VAL A 266 -0.91 1.93 -19.90
N PHE A 267 -1.30 2.41 -18.72
CA PHE A 267 -0.64 2.09 -17.46
C PHE A 267 -1.26 0.86 -16.81
N ILE A 268 -0.48 -0.23 -16.70
CA ILE A 268 -0.88 -1.45 -16.00
C ILE A 268 -0.49 -1.36 -14.53
N ILE A 269 -1.49 -1.39 -13.67
CA ILE A 269 -1.32 -1.43 -12.21
C ILE A 269 -1.28 -2.89 -11.79
N GLY A 270 -0.08 -3.40 -11.55
CA GLY A 270 0.18 -4.79 -11.22
C GLY A 270 -0.42 -5.23 -9.88
N ARG A 271 -0.62 -6.52 -9.75
CA ARG A 271 -1.09 -7.18 -8.53
C ARG A 271 -0.43 -8.55 -8.41
N ALA A 272 0.10 -8.86 -7.23
CA ALA A 272 0.64 -10.18 -6.95
C ALA A 272 -0.46 -11.25 -7.08
N ALA A 273 -0.06 -12.44 -7.52
CA ALA A 273 -0.97 -13.57 -7.57
C ALA A 273 -1.61 -13.84 -6.22
N SER A 274 -2.89 -14.19 -6.23
CA SER A 274 -3.72 -14.35 -5.04
C SER A 274 -4.84 -15.35 -5.34
N PRO A 275 -5.61 -15.82 -4.36
CA PRO A 275 -6.74 -16.71 -4.61
C PRO A 275 -7.78 -16.20 -5.62
N TYR A 276 -7.96 -14.89 -5.72
CA TYR A 276 -8.89 -14.27 -6.69
C TYR A 276 -8.20 -13.84 -8.00
N ASN A 277 -6.91 -13.76 -8.03
CA ASN A 277 -6.11 -13.44 -9.20
C ASN A 277 -4.98 -14.49 -9.33
N THR A 278 -5.37 -15.72 -9.70
CA THR A 278 -4.42 -16.83 -9.86
C THR A 278 -3.42 -16.56 -10.97
N ILE A 279 -2.34 -17.31 -11.01
CA ILE A 279 -1.31 -17.18 -12.05
C ILE A 279 -1.93 -17.31 -13.44
N GLU A 280 -2.79 -18.30 -13.65
CA GLU A 280 -3.45 -18.57 -14.92
C GLU A 280 -4.37 -17.43 -15.34
N ARG A 281 -5.19 -16.91 -14.38
CA ARG A 281 -6.08 -15.77 -14.62
C ARG A 281 -5.29 -14.53 -14.98
N LYS A 282 -4.23 -14.25 -14.21
CA LYS A 282 -3.36 -13.10 -14.46
C LYS A 282 -2.70 -13.18 -15.83
N LYS A 283 -2.17 -14.36 -16.23
CA LYS A 283 -1.61 -14.58 -17.56
C LYS A 283 -2.64 -14.35 -18.66
N LYS A 284 -3.84 -14.94 -18.51
CA LYS A 284 -4.92 -14.74 -19.47
C LYS A 284 -5.31 -13.27 -19.59
N ALA A 285 -5.53 -12.60 -18.46
CA ALA A 285 -5.90 -11.20 -18.45
C ALA A 285 -4.82 -10.30 -19.10
N LEU A 286 -3.55 -10.53 -18.79
CA LEU A 286 -2.44 -9.80 -19.42
C LEU A 286 -2.40 -10.03 -20.93
N LYS A 287 -2.65 -11.27 -21.41
CA LYS A 287 -2.71 -11.59 -22.84
C LYS A 287 -3.87 -10.86 -23.51
N ASP A 288 -5.07 -10.87 -22.90
CA ASP A 288 -6.22 -10.15 -23.42
C ASP A 288 -5.95 -8.64 -23.52
N ILE A 289 -5.32 -8.07 -22.48
CA ILE A 289 -4.88 -6.66 -22.47
C ILE A 289 -3.88 -6.41 -23.63
N TYR A 290 -2.89 -7.28 -23.80
CA TYR A 290 -1.88 -7.13 -24.84
C TYR A 290 -2.51 -7.17 -26.25
N ASP A 291 -3.40 -8.13 -26.49
CA ASP A 291 -4.10 -8.27 -27.78
C ASP A 291 -4.90 -6.99 -28.12
N ILE A 292 -5.65 -6.47 -27.12
CA ILE A 292 -6.46 -5.28 -27.34
C ILE A 292 -5.58 -4.04 -27.48
N ILE A 293 -4.70 -3.80 -26.52
CA ILE A 293 -3.95 -2.54 -26.45
C ILE A 293 -2.83 -2.50 -27.50
N CYS A 294 -1.99 -3.55 -27.55
CA CYS A 294 -0.79 -3.52 -28.39
C CYS A 294 -1.07 -3.98 -29.81
N ILE A 295 -1.87 -5.04 -29.99
CA ILE A 295 -2.11 -5.60 -31.31
C ILE A 295 -3.22 -4.84 -32.04
N LYS A 296 -4.40 -4.65 -31.41
CA LYS A 296 -5.53 -3.98 -32.06
C LYS A 296 -5.32 -2.47 -32.16
N HIS A 297 -5.07 -1.80 -31.02
CA HIS A 297 -5.01 -0.33 -30.95
C HIS A 297 -3.60 0.25 -31.18
N LYS A 298 -2.56 -0.58 -31.33
CA LYS A 298 -1.16 -0.14 -31.55
C LYS A 298 -0.62 0.79 -30.45
N LEU A 299 -1.19 0.71 -29.25
CA LEU A 299 -0.72 1.43 -28.08
C LEU A 299 0.35 0.62 -27.34
N LYS A 300 1.07 1.28 -26.44
CA LYS A 300 2.12 0.66 -25.63
C LYS A 300 1.65 0.44 -24.21
N LEU A 301 2.31 -0.46 -23.47
CA LEU A 301 2.03 -0.76 -22.08
C LEU A 301 3.20 -0.40 -21.19
N VAL A 302 2.94 0.27 -20.08
CA VAL A 302 3.90 0.40 -18.98
C VAL A 302 3.35 -0.29 -17.75
N VAL A 303 4.09 -1.24 -17.22
CA VAL A 303 3.70 -2.06 -16.06
C VAL A 303 4.42 -1.55 -14.82
N LYS A 304 3.67 -1.17 -13.79
CA LYS A 304 4.20 -1.01 -12.44
C LYS A 304 3.83 -2.22 -11.61
N SER A 305 4.83 -3.01 -11.24
CA SER A 305 4.61 -4.18 -10.40
C SER A 305 4.15 -3.77 -8.99
N HIS A 306 3.34 -4.62 -8.39
CA HIS A 306 2.98 -4.47 -6.98
C HIS A 306 4.21 -4.71 -6.09
N PRO A 307 4.39 -4.02 -4.95
CA PRO A 307 5.54 -4.25 -4.06
C PRO A 307 5.74 -5.71 -3.58
N LYS A 308 4.67 -6.51 -3.60
CA LYS A 308 4.72 -7.94 -3.25
C LYS A 308 5.12 -8.85 -4.42
N GLU A 309 5.26 -8.31 -5.62
CA GLU A 309 5.68 -9.07 -6.80
C GLU A 309 7.20 -9.14 -6.88
N SER A 310 7.71 -10.28 -7.34
CA SER A 310 9.13 -10.50 -7.62
C SER A 310 9.33 -10.61 -9.13
N LEU A 311 9.88 -9.56 -9.75
CA LEU A 311 10.14 -9.54 -11.18
C LEU A 311 11.29 -10.47 -11.61
N ASP A 312 12.19 -10.81 -10.69
CA ASP A 312 13.26 -11.80 -10.89
C ASP A 312 12.80 -13.24 -10.62
N GLY A 313 11.52 -13.45 -10.42
CA GLY A 313 10.90 -14.72 -10.09
C GLY A 313 9.61 -14.97 -10.87
N ILE A 314 8.75 -15.79 -10.30
CA ILE A 314 7.49 -16.25 -10.93
C ILE A 314 6.59 -15.11 -11.44
N ASP A 315 6.58 -13.96 -10.78
CA ASP A 315 5.78 -12.82 -11.24
C ASP A 315 6.35 -12.22 -12.52
N GLY A 316 7.69 -12.16 -12.65
CA GLY A 316 8.36 -11.74 -13.90
C GLY A 316 8.07 -12.70 -15.04
N ASP A 317 8.12 -14.02 -14.77
CA ASP A 317 7.77 -15.06 -15.76
C ASP A 317 6.33 -14.88 -16.26
N ILE A 318 5.38 -14.55 -15.37
CA ILE A 318 3.98 -14.30 -15.76
C ILE A 318 3.87 -13.17 -16.80
N TYR A 319 4.57 -12.06 -16.57
CA TYR A 319 4.52 -10.91 -17.48
C TYR A 319 5.23 -11.24 -18.80
N THR A 320 6.41 -11.86 -18.76
CA THR A 320 7.19 -12.18 -19.97
C THR A 320 6.49 -13.22 -20.84
N GLU A 321 5.85 -14.22 -20.24
CA GLU A 321 5.08 -15.22 -20.99
C GLU A 321 3.79 -14.63 -21.59
N ALA A 322 3.12 -13.72 -20.89
CA ALA A 322 1.85 -13.14 -21.34
C ALA A 322 2.03 -12.03 -22.38
N LEU A 323 3.06 -11.19 -22.24
CA LEU A 323 3.29 -10.02 -23.08
C LEU A 323 4.37 -10.24 -24.15
N GLY A 324 5.13 -11.35 -24.07
CA GLY A 324 6.25 -11.68 -24.94
C GLY A 324 7.55 -10.96 -24.54
N LEU A 325 8.58 -11.73 -24.19
CA LEU A 325 9.89 -11.17 -23.82
C LEU A 325 10.52 -10.40 -25.00
N GLU A 326 10.34 -10.88 -26.23
CA GLU A 326 10.81 -10.24 -27.45
C GLU A 326 10.21 -8.86 -27.72
N ASN A 327 9.10 -8.56 -27.08
CA ASN A 327 8.37 -7.30 -27.18
C ASN A 327 8.77 -6.28 -26.10
N TYR A 328 9.60 -6.72 -25.12
CA TYR A 328 10.07 -5.84 -24.06
C TYR A 328 10.90 -4.67 -24.62
N GLY A 329 10.62 -3.46 -24.14
CA GLY A 329 11.22 -2.22 -24.65
C GLY A 329 10.64 -1.73 -25.98
N LYS A 330 9.79 -2.52 -26.67
CA LYS A 330 9.14 -2.15 -27.95
C LYS A 330 7.69 -1.78 -27.76
N THR A 331 6.88 -2.68 -27.18
CA THR A 331 5.45 -2.50 -26.95
C THR A 331 5.08 -2.50 -25.48
N TRP A 332 5.90 -3.05 -24.61
CA TRP A 332 5.70 -3.02 -23.18
C TRP A 332 7.02 -2.91 -22.41
N MET A 333 6.95 -2.40 -21.19
CA MET A 333 8.09 -2.31 -20.27
C MET A 333 7.66 -2.15 -18.82
N TYR A 334 8.58 -2.39 -17.90
CA TYR A 334 8.40 -2.08 -16.49
C TYR A 334 8.80 -0.64 -16.15
N SER A 335 8.15 -0.09 -15.12
CA SER A 335 8.61 1.12 -14.46
C SER A 335 8.29 1.07 -12.95
N ASP A 336 9.24 1.46 -12.12
CA ASP A 336 9.09 1.65 -10.68
C ASP A 336 8.75 3.09 -10.28
N THR A 337 8.67 3.99 -11.26
CA THR A 337 8.34 5.40 -11.09
C THR A 337 7.01 5.58 -10.34
N HIS A 338 6.90 6.67 -9.58
CA HIS A 338 5.71 6.97 -8.78
C HIS A 338 4.41 6.98 -9.63
N PRO A 339 3.28 6.44 -9.09
CA PRO A 339 2.03 6.34 -9.86
C PRO A 339 1.53 7.66 -10.45
N PHE A 340 1.65 8.78 -9.75
CA PHE A 340 1.25 10.09 -10.29
C PHE A 340 2.04 10.49 -11.54
N ILE A 341 3.34 10.23 -11.55
CA ILE A 341 4.21 10.54 -12.68
C ILE A 341 3.87 9.67 -13.88
N LEU A 342 3.67 8.35 -13.66
CA LEU A 342 3.25 7.43 -14.72
C LEU A 342 1.84 7.79 -15.21
N GLY A 343 0.91 8.03 -14.29
CA GLY A 343 -0.46 8.36 -14.60
C GLY A 343 -0.60 9.65 -15.42
N LYS A 344 0.17 10.70 -15.12
CA LYS A 344 0.14 11.95 -15.92
C LYS A 344 0.51 11.71 -17.38
N LYS A 345 1.43 10.78 -17.68
CA LYS A 345 1.83 10.41 -19.04
C LYS A 345 0.92 9.37 -19.69
N ALA A 346 0.25 8.56 -18.89
CA ALA A 346 -0.64 7.52 -19.38
C ALA A 346 -1.89 8.11 -20.05
N ILE A 347 -2.42 7.40 -21.05
CA ILE A 347 -3.73 7.71 -21.64
C ILE A 347 -4.81 7.34 -20.62
N PHE A 348 -4.77 6.11 -20.11
CA PHE A 348 -5.63 5.56 -19.06
C PHE A 348 -4.90 4.42 -18.36
N SER A 349 -5.52 3.84 -17.34
CA SER A 349 -4.92 2.70 -16.63
C SER A 349 -5.82 1.47 -16.63
N ILE A 350 -5.20 0.30 -16.42
CA ILE A 350 -5.88 -0.97 -16.20
C ILE A 350 -5.37 -1.57 -14.89
N SER A 351 -6.27 -2.01 -14.03
CA SER A 351 -5.97 -2.52 -12.70
C SER A 351 -6.55 -3.91 -12.48
N PHE A 352 -5.86 -4.73 -11.69
CA PHE A 352 -6.34 -5.99 -11.13
C PHE A 352 -6.77 -5.84 -9.66
N TYR A 353 -7.38 -4.72 -9.29
CA TYR A 353 -7.70 -4.35 -7.93
C TYR A 353 -6.54 -3.74 -7.14
N SER A 354 -6.46 -2.43 -7.12
CA SER A 354 -5.41 -1.68 -6.40
C SER A 354 -5.90 -0.30 -5.96
N GLY A 355 -5.43 0.17 -4.81
CA GLY A 355 -5.71 1.54 -4.33
C GLY A 355 -5.17 2.65 -5.24
N ILE A 356 -4.22 2.35 -6.12
CA ILE A 356 -3.69 3.30 -7.12
C ILE A 356 -4.78 3.82 -8.07
N VAL A 357 -5.91 3.13 -8.20
CA VAL A 357 -7.03 3.61 -9.03
C VAL A 357 -7.57 4.96 -8.53
N LEU A 358 -7.53 5.20 -7.22
CA LEU A 358 -7.93 6.49 -6.65
C LEU A 358 -6.92 7.60 -7.00
N ASP A 359 -5.63 7.26 -7.05
CA ASP A 359 -4.59 8.19 -7.48
C ASP A 359 -4.80 8.59 -8.94
N MET A 360 -5.19 7.63 -9.79
CA MET A 360 -5.50 7.91 -11.19
C MET A 360 -6.71 8.84 -11.32
N LEU A 361 -7.75 8.61 -10.53
CA LEU A 361 -8.92 9.49 -10.51
C LEU A 361 -8.56 10.91 -10.03
N ALA A 362 -7.69 11.04 -9.02
CA ALA A 362 -7.23 12.33 -8.52
C ALA A 362 -6.54 13.19 -9.60
N ILE A 363 -5.89 12.54 -10.58
CA ILE A 363 -5.23 13.20 -11.72
C ILE A 363 -6.03 13.10 -13.02
N ASN A 364 -7.33 12.85 -12.95
CA ASN A 364 -8.26 12.76 -14.07
C ASN A 364 -7.88 11.71 -15.13
N LYS A 365 -7.45 10.52 -14.67
CA LYS A 365 -7.14 9.38 -15.54
C LYS A 365 -8.15 8.26 -15.33
N PRO A 366 -8.89 7.85 -16.38
CA PRO A 366 -9.80 6.71 -16.30
C PRO A 366 -9.05 5.43 -15.96
N THR A 367 -9.70 4.55 -15.19
CA THR A 367 -9.18 3.21 -14.89
C THR A 367 -10.22 2.16 -15.24
N ILE A 368 -9.79 1.09 -15.92
CA ILE A 368 -10.56 -0.12 -16.10
C ILE A 368 -10.09 -1.14 -15.05
N GLU A 369 -11.00 -1.67 -14.26
CA GLU A 369 -10.73 -2.83 -13.40
C GLU A 369 -11.09 -4.10 -14.16
N TYR A 370 -10.05 -4.85 -14.57
CA TYR A 370 -10.23 -6.07 -15.36
C TYR A 370 -10.04 -7.31 -14.48
N LEU A 371 -11.13 -7.82 -13.95
CA LEU A 371 -11.13 -8.96 -13.03
C LEU A 371 -12.50 -9.66 -13.06
N ASN A 372 -12.50 -10.97 -13.23
CA ASN A 372 -13.70 -11.81 -13.12
C ASN A 372 -13.66 -12.61 -11.82
N LEU A 373 -14.68 -12.44 -10.98
CA LEU A 373 -14.84 -13.13 -9.70
C LEU A 373 -15.99 -14.14 -9.70
N SER A 374 -16.78 -14.25 -10.79
CA SER A 374 -18.03 -15.01 -10.85
C SER A 374 -17.89 -16.50 -10.52
N ASP A 375 -16.74 -17.10 -10.84
CA ASP A 375 -16.46 -18.52 -10.61
C ASP A 375 -15.61 -18.79 -9.37
N LEU A 376 -15.37 -17.76 -8.54
CA LEU A 376 -14.61 -17.91 -7.30
C LEU A 376 -15.52 -18.27 -6.12
N PRO A 377 -15.07 -19.20 -5.29
CA PRO A 377 -15.67 -19.35 -3.97
C PRO A 377 -15.47 -18.05 -3.21
N SER A 378 -16.33 -17.82 -2.24
CA SER A 378 -16.24 -16.70 -1.32
C SER A 378 -14.81 -16.27 -1.00
N TYR A 379 -14.45 -15.07 -1.37
CA TYR A 379 -13.13 -14.53 -1.08
C TYR A 379 -13.23 -13.09 -0.60
N ASP A 380 -12.68 -12.82 0.58
CA ASP A 380 -12.70 -11.52 1.24
C ASP A 380 -14.15 -11.00 1.36
N ASN A 381 -14.49 -9.93 0.65
CA ASN A 381 -15.85 -9.38 0.63
C ASN A 381 -16.60 -9.66 -0.67
N SER A 382 -16.09 -10.55 -1.50
CA SER A 382 -16.70 -10.86 -2.80
C SER A 382 -18.15 -11.37 -2.68
N ASP A 383 -18.52 -12.00 -1.56
CA ASP A 383 -19.91 -12.43 -1.30
C ASP A 383 -20.83 -11.27 -0.92
N SER A 384 -20.28 -10.20 -0.40
CA SER A 384 -21.06 -9.08 0.12
C SER A 384 -21.29 -8.02 -0.94
N LEU A 385 -20.36 -7.87 -1.87
CA LEU A 385 -20.42 -6.84 -2.91
C LEU A 385 -20.81 -7.44 -4.25
N ARG A 386 -21.87 -6.89 -4.84
CA ARG A 386 -22.34 -7.25 -6.16
C ARG A 386 -22.61 -5.99 -6.97
N ASP A 387 -22.31 -6.04 -8.26
CA ASP A 387 -22.65 -4.95 -9.18
C ASP A 387 -24.16 -4.95 -9.54
N GLY A 388 -24.52 -4.07 -10.47
CA GLY A 388 -25.91 -3.92 -10.91
C GLY A 388 -26.49 -5.17 -11.59
N ASP A 389 -25.63 -6.04 -12.13
CA ASP A 389 -25.98 -7.30 -12.79
C ASP A 389 -25.95 -8.48 -11.81
N GLY A 390 -25.63 -8.23 -10.53
CA GLY A 390 -25.58 -9.25 -9.49
C GLY A 390 -24.26 -10.04 -9.45
N GLU A 391 -23.26 -9.66 -10.24
CA GLU A 391 -21.96 -10.30 -10.28
C GLU A 391 -21.07 -9.88 -9.08
N PRO A 392 -20.28 -10.79 -8.50
CA PRO A 392 -19.40 -10.47 -7.39
C PRO A 392 -18.30 -9.52 -7.85
N VAL A 393 -18.08 -8.45 -7.08
CA VAL A 393 -17.11 -7.39 -7.41
C VAL A 393 -16.41 -6.89 -6.17
N PHE A 394 -15.28 -6.21 -6.37
CA PHE A 394 -14.60 -5.44 -5.32
C PHE A 394 -15.15 -4.01 -5.21
N GLN A 395 -14.77 -3.33 -4.13
CA GLN A 395 -15.33 -2.03 -3.75
C GLN A 395 -15.21 -0.95 -4.82
N TYR A 396 -14.16 -0.91 -5.63
CA TYR A 396 -14.01 0.15 -6.62
C TYR A 396 -15.02 0.01 -7.77
N ARG A 397 -15.29 -1.21 -8.20
CA ARG A 397 -16.36 -1.50 -9.17
C ARG A 397 -17.73 -1.30 -8.52
N TYR A 398 -17.94 -1.80 -7.30
CA TYR A 398 -19.20 -1.61 -6.57
C TYR A 398 -19.57 -0.13 -6.41
N THR A 399 -18.59 0.72 -6.12
CA THR A 399 -18.79 2.17 -5.97
C THR A 399 -18.75 2.93 -7.30
N ASN A 400 -18.61 2.22 -8.42
CA ASN A 400 -18.49 2.81 -9.76
C ASN A 400 -17.34 3.82 -9.93
N LEU A 401 -16.28 3.67 -9.13
CA LEU A 401 -15.07 4.50 -9.24
C LEU A 401 -14.13 4.04 -10.36
N VAL A 402 -14.41 2.90 -10.97
CA VAL A 402 -13.70 2.34 -12.12
C VAL A 402 -14.69 1.85 -13.16
N LEU A 403 -14.23 1.65 -14.38
CA LEU A 403 -14.95 0.91 -15.41
C LEU A 403 -14.68 -0.58 -15.18
N GLY A 404 -15.71 -1.34 -14.80
CA GLY A 404 -15.56 -2.77 -14.50
C GLY A 404 -15.62 -3.62 -15.77
N ALA A 405 -14.70 -4.56 -15.94
CA ALA A 405 -14.73 -5.55 -17.00
C ALA A 405 -14.45 -6.95 -16.45
N SER A 406 -15.31 -7.91 -16.75
CA SER A 406 -15.19 -9.32 -16.38
C SER A 406 -14.85 -10.21 -17.57
N SER A 407 -14.93 -9.68 -18.78
CA SER A 407 -14.67 -10.39 -20.04
C SER A 407 -13.78 -9.57 -20.98
N LYS A 408 -13.14 -10.26 -21.95
CA LYS A 408 -12.34 -9.61 -23.00
C LYS A 408 -13.17 -8.62 -23.81
N LEU A 409 -14.44 -8.95 -24.07
CA LEU A 409 -15.37 -8.09 -24.80
C LEU A 409 -15.66 -6.80 -24.05
N GLU A 410 -15.98 -6.88 -22.75
CA GLU A 410 -16.21 -5.69 -21.92
C GLU A 410 -14.95 -4.82 -21.81
N LEU A 411 -13.77 -5.44 -21.64
CA LEU A 411 -12.51 -4.73 -21.64
C LEU A 411 -12.32 -3.93 -22.95
N GLU A 412 -12.57 -4.57 -24.07
CA GLU A 412 -12.47 -3.95 -25.40
C GLU A 412 -13.45 -2.79 -25.59
N GLN A 413 -14.71 -2.96 -25.18
CA GLN A 413 -15.75 -1.91 -25.20
C GLN A 413 -15.35 -0.71 -24.35
N HIS A 414 -14.81 -0.93 -23.16
CA HIS A 414 -14.31 0.15 -22.31
C HIS A 414 -13.12 0.86 -22.90
N VAL A 415 -12.17 0.14 -23.51
CA VAL A 415 -11.03 0.73 -24.20
C VAL A 415 -11.50 1.62 -25.35
N GLU A 416 -12.40 1.12 -26.19
CA GLU A 416 -12.98 1.89 -27.29
C GLU A 416 -13.78 3.11 -26.80
N SER A 417 -14.54 2.95 -25.72
CA SER A 417 -15.27 4.08 -25.11
C SER A 417 -14.33 5.15 -24.60
N ILE A 418 -13.24 4.79 -23.93
CA ILE A 418 -12.23 5.76 -23.46
C ILE A 418 -11.58 6.47 -24.66
N LEU A 419 -11.14 5.72 -25.68
CA LEU A 419 -10.44 6.29 -26.82
C LEU A 419 -11.35 7.23 -27.65
N ASN A 420 -12.64 6.91 -27.77
CA ASN A 420 -13.59 7.69 -28.56
C ASN A 420 -14.28 8.81 -27.78
N ARG A 421 -14.38 8.71 -26.44
CA ARG A 421 -15.13 9.65 -25.58
C ARG A 421 -14.35 9.98 -24.31
N TYR A 422 -13.06 10.26 -24.45
CA TYR A 422 -12.13 10.43 -23.32
C TYR A 422 -12.65 11.44 -22.29
N GLU A 423 -12.94 12.67 -22.72
CA GLU A 423 -13.37 13.76 -21.84
C GLU A 423 -14.67 13.42 -21.09
N ALA A 424 -15.64 12.82 -21.77
CA ALA A 424 -16.90 12.42 -21.13
C ALA A 424 -16.66 11.33 -20.07
N THR A 425 -15.76 10.38 -20.35
CA THR A 425 -15.40 9.32 -19.38
C THR A 425 -14.68 9.91 -18.17
N VAL A 426 -13.75 10.84 -18.38
CA VAL A 426 -13.03 11.55 -17.29
C VAL A 426 -14.03 12.30 -16.42
N LEU A 427 -14.91 13.11 -17.02
CA LEU A 427 -15.91 13.90 -16.28
C LEU A 427 -16.84 13.00 -15.45
N LEU A 428 -17.29 11.89 -16.03
CA LEU A 428 -18.14 10.92 -15.32
C LEU A 428 -17.45 10.34 -14.08
N LEU A 429 -16.23 9.83 -14.24
CA LEU A 429 -15.49 9.21 -13.14
C LEU A 429 -15.07 10.25 -12.11
N ARG A 430 -14.68 11.46 -12.53
CA ARG A 430 -14.35 12.55 -11.63
C ARG A 430 -15.56 12.97 -10.79
N SER A 431 -16.73 13.12 -11.40
CA SER A 431 -17.97 13.44 -10.68
C SER A 431 -18.28 12.37 -9.61
N ARG A 432 -18.08 11.09 -9.94
CA ARG A 432 -18.26 9.99 -8.98
C ARG A 432 -17.24 10.08 -7.82
N TYR A 433 -15.98 10.34 -8.13
CA TYR A 433 -14.93 10.53 -7.14
C TYR A 433 -15.26 11.69 -6.20
N ASP A 434 -15.60 12.86 -6.72
CA ASP A 434 -15.89 14.07 -5.94
C ASP A 434 -17.15 13.89 -5.06
N ASN A 435 -18.16 13.16 -5.55
CA ASN A 435 -19.35 12.85 -4.76
C ASN A 435 -19.08 11.84 -3.66
N PHE A 436 -18.21 10.85 -3.92
CA PHE A 436 -17.92 9.77 -3.01
C PHE A 436 -16.99 10.22 -1.86
N PHE A 437 -15.93 10.94 -2.19
CA PHE A 437 -14.92 11.33 -1.20
C PHE A 437 -15.17 12.72 -0.62
N LYS A 438 -15.94 13.58 -1.29
CA LYS A 438 -16.11 14.98 -0.90
C LYS A 438 -14.75 15.61 -0.53
N THR A 439 -13.74 15.35 -1.37
CA THR A 439 -12.37 15.74 -1.12
C THR A 439 -12.25 17.25 -1.14
N PHE A 440 -11.55 17.74 -0.14
CA PHE A 440 -11.12 19.13 -0.09
C PHE A 440 -9.65 19.15 -0.50
N ASP A 441 -9.29 20.02 -1.41
CA ASP A 441 -7.88 20.40 -1.57
C ASP A 441 -7.41 21.02 -0.26
N GLY A 442 -6.21 20.64 0.22
CA GLY A 442 -5.72 21.06 1.54
C GLY A 442 -6.00 20.06 2.68
N ALA A 443 -6.33 18.82 2.38
CA ALA A 443 -6.50 17.76 3.37
C ALA A 443 -5.24 17.56 4.23
N SER A 444 -4.05 17.65 3.63
CA SER A 444 -2.78 17.54 4.36
C SER A 444 -2.57 18.65 5.37
N GLU A 445 -2.90 19.89 5.01
CA GLU A 445 -2.82 21.04 5.92
C GLU A 445 -3.82 20.92 7.07
N MET A 446 -5.05 20.51 6.78
CA MET A 446 -6.07 20.30 7.78
C MET A 446 -5.66 19.25 8.82
N VAL A 447 -5.16 18.10 8.36
CA VAL A 447 -4.68 17.02 9.24
C VAL A 447 -3.47 17.49 10.05
N ALA A 448 -2.51 18.17 9.42
CA ALA A 448 -1.33 18.68 10.12
C ALA A 448 -1.70 19.69 11.23
N ASN A 449 -2.65 20.59 10.96
CA ASN A 449 -3.12 21.55 11.94
C ASN A 449 -3.84 20.89 13.12
N ASP A 450 -4.67 19.88 12.86
CA ASP A 450 -5.35 19.14 13.93
C ASP A 450 -4.37 18.35 14.80
N ILE A 451 -3.38 17.68 14.20
CA ILE A 451 -2.31 16.99 14.92
C ILE A 451 -1.54 17.99 15.79
N TYR A 452 -1.06 19.10 15.17
CA TYR A 452 -0.29 20.11 15.87
C TYR A 452 -1.01 20.65 17.08
N LYS A 453 -2.32 20.95 16.97
CA LYS A 453 -3.18 21.41 18.07
C LYS A 453 -3.30 20.37 19.19
N LYS A 454 -3.38 19.07 18.84
CA LYS A 454 -3.61 18.01 19.83
C LYS A 454 -2.34 17.59 20.60
N ILE A 455 -1.16 17.91 20.08
CA ILE A 455 0.12 17.58 20.74
C ILE A 455 0.70 18.77 21.51
N GLN A 456 0.08 19.95 21.44
CA GLN A 456 0.46 21.11 22.26
C GLN A 456 0.12 20.90 23.71
#